data_6dd4661e9f3e327050db8395d70f0d8c
#
_entry.id   6dd4661e9f3e327050db8395d70f0d8c
#
_cell.length_a   1.000
_cell.length_b   1.000
_cell.length_c   1.000
_cell.angle_alpha   90.00
_cell.angle_beta   90.00
_cell.angle_gamma   90.00
#
_symmetry.space_group_name_H-M   'P 1'
#
loop_
_entity.id
_entity.type
_entity.pdbx_description
1 polymer ?
#
loop_
_entity_poly.entity_id
_entity_poly.type
_entity_poly.pdbx_seq_one_letter_code
_entity_poly.pdbx_strand_id
1 'polypeptide(L)'
;MVYTTASRTNTSQLSPEEAYLSYHDVRLTYEDIKCLKDDWLTDNVIAFWEEFLEREKLSAYPKAHIVLLRPSMSFLLMNTRDPLSLKSALPDFAKTSHIFMPVNDCRQVDVAEGGSHWSLLLVSVIDGVAFHYDSMGGHNVHEARVVSTRISQLLGKPLKFINLEDSPQQENGMDCGVYVCLLMQHLLIQRLLKAQAHDKISMSMRGKEVDAHGGRKQMLKVIDARRKEGERRRSRSHSPHPGSMSHQHSKSRSPPRIGVENEDD
;
A
#
# COMPACT_ATOMS: atom_id res chain seq x y z
N MET A 1 29.49 19.06 51.78
CA MET A 1 29.64 18.55 50.41
C MET A 1 28.51 17.57 50.16
N VAL A 2 27.52 17.98 49.41
CA VAL A 2 26.38 17.14 49.03
C VAL A 2 26.53 16.81 47.56
N TYR A 3 26.78 15.55 47.24
CA TYR A 3 26.85 15.07 45.86
C TYR A 3 25.43 14.72 45.39
N THR A 4 24.87 15.54 44.52
CA THR A 4 23.64 15.27 43.80
C THR A 4 24.00 14.48 42.55
N THR A 5 23.73 13.20 42.53
CA THR A 5 23.75 12.35 41.33
C THR A 5 22.52 12.64 40.51
N ALA A 6 22.69 13.39 39.42
CA ALA A 6 21.62 13.53 38.40
C ALA A 6 21.54 12.23 37.59
N SER A 7 20.48 11.49 37.82
CA SER A 7 20.08 10.35 36.98
C SER A 7 19.62 10.89 35.63
N ARG A 8 20.44 10.74 34.59
CA ARG A 8 20.06 10.99 33.21
C ARG A 8 19.20 9.81 32.77
N THR A 9 17.87 9.97 32.80
CA THR A 9 16.95 9.14 32.06
C THR A 9 17.11 9.50 30.59
N ASN A 10 17.82 8.66 29.85
CA ASN A 10 18.01 8.77 28.41
C ASN A 10 16.71 8.24 27.76
N THR A 11 15.67 9.05 27.67
CA THR A 11 14.55 8.81 26.78
C THR A 11 15.06 9.15 25.39
N SER A 12 15.58 8.14 24.69
CA SER A 12 15.81 8.24 23.25
C SER A 12 14.46 8.51 22.59
N GLN A 13 14.23 9.77 22.22
CA GLN A 13 13.08 10.18 21.46
C GLN A 13 13.24 9.51 20.09
N LEU A 14 12.37 8.53 19.78
CA LEU A 14 12.40 7.81 18.51
C LEU A 14 12.26 8.83 17.36
N SER A 15 13.08 8.67 16.32
CA SER A 15 12.99 9.53 15.13
C SER A 15 11.65 9.29 14.42
N PRO A 16 10.99 10.36 13.93
CA PRO A 16 9.77 10.20 13.11
C PRO A 16 9.95 9.24 11.93
N GLU A 17 11.14 9.26 11.31
CA GLU A 17 11.52 8.39 10.18
C GLU A 17 11.89 6.96 10.58
N GLU A 18 11.93 6.65 11.88
CA GLU A 18 12.27 5.31 12.35
C GLU A 18 11.14 4.33 11.96
N ALA A 19 11.53 3.12 11.57
CA ALA A 19 10.58 2.08 11.16
C ALA A 19 9.71 1.64 12.33
N TYR A 20 8.40 1.79 12.19
CA TYR A 20 7.41 1.24 13.11
C TYR A 20 7.03 -0.20 12.75
N LEU A 21 6.83 -0.48 11.46
CA LEU A 21 6.49 -1.78 10.91
C LEU A 21 7.07 -1.94 9.51
N SER A 22 7.71 -3.09 9.25
CA SER A 22 7.94 -3.56 7.88
C SER A 22 7.00 -4.74 7.62
N TYR A 23 6.13 -4.59 6.62
CA TYR A 23 5.13 -5.58 6.25
C TYR A 23 5.22 -5.83 4.76
N HIS A 24 5.81 -6.98 4.37
CA HIS A 24 6.17 -7.30 3.00
C HIS A 24 6.94 -6.14 2.33
N ASP A 25 6.39 -5.55 1.26
CA ASP A 25 7.05 -4.51 0.49
C ASP A 25 6.79 -3.09 1.01
N VAL A 26 6.03 -2.95 2.12
CA VAL A 26 5.68 -1.66 2.72
C VAL A 26 6.37 -1.47 4.06
N ARG A 27 6.94 -0.28 4.24
CA ARG A 27 7.53 0.17 5.50
C ARG A 27 6.72 1.35 6.03
N LEU A 28 6.19 1.21 7.25
CA LEU A 28 5.59 2.31 8.01
C LEU A 28 6.58 2.87 9.02
N THR A 29 6.57 4.18 9.17
CA THR A 29 7.36 4.94 10.15
C THR A 29 6.51 5.35 11.35
N TYR A 30 7.14 5.92 12.39
CA TYR A 30 6.40 6.51 13.51
C TYR A 30 5.58 7.73 13.07
N GLU A 31 6.03 8.49 12.05
CA GLU A 31 5.26 9.61 11.49
C GLU A 31 3.99 9.11 10.79
N ASP A 32 4.07 8.04 9.99
CA ASP A 32 2.89 7.41 9.38
C ASP A 32 1.82 7.04 10.44
N ILE A 33 2.26 6.51 11.59
CA ILE A 33 1.36 6.14 12.67
C ILE A 33 0.75 7.37 13.36
N LYS A 34 1.51 8.44 13.46
CA LYS A 34 1.02 9.71 14.01
C LYS A 34 -0.04 10.32 13.07
N CYS A 35 0.24 10.41 11.77
CA CYS A 35 -0.70 10.88 10.76
C CYS A 35 -2.00 10.05 10.74
N LEU A 36 -1.88 8.73 10.89
CA LEU A 36 -3.05 7.86 10.94
C LEU A 36 -4.00 8.16 12.11
N LYS A 37 -3.55 8.80 13.17
CA LYS A 37 -4.42 9.13 14.31
C LYS A 37 -5.35 10.30 14.00
N ASP A 38 -4.78 11.43 13.59
CA ASP A 38 -5.50 12.70 13.55
C ASP A 38 -5.11 13.61 12.38
N ASP A 39 -4.43 13.08 11.33
CA ASP A 39 -3.90 13.88 10.23
C ASP A 39 -4.21 13.25 8.86
N TRP A 40 -3.74 13.84 7.79
CA TRP A 40 -3.80 13.30 6.42
C TRP A 40 -3.04 11.99 6.34
N LEU A 41 -3.64 10.96 5.74
CA LEU A 41 -2.93 9.71 5.52
C LEU A 41 -1.81 9.90 4.49
N THR A 42 -0.64 9.40 4.83
CA THR A 42 0.47 9.28 3.89
C THR A 42 0.19 8.20 2.85
N ASP A 43 0.89 8.26 1.73
CA ASP A 43 0.88 7.21 0.71
C ASP A 43 1.31 5.84 1.26
N ASN A 44 2.24 5.81 2.23
CA ASN A 44 2.67 4.60 2.91
C ASN A 44 1.53 3.91 3.67
N VAL A 45 0.65 4.66 4.34
CA VAL A 45 -0.50 4.09 5.06
C VAL A 45 -1.51 3.50 4.06
N ILE A 46 -1.77 4.19 2.95
CA ILE A 46 -2.65 3.68 1.89
C ILE A 46 -2.03 2.42 1.25
N ALA A 47 -0.73 2.44 0.92
CA ALA A 47 -0.01 1.30 0.37
C ALA A 47 -0.01 0.10 1.34
N PHE A 48 0.15 0.33 2.66
CA PHE A 48 0.02 -0.72 3.66
C PHE A 48 -1.38 -1.35 3.64
N TRP A 49 -2.43 -0.52 3.52
CA TRP A 49 -3.79 -1.04 3.49
C TRP A 49 -4.05 -1.90 2.26
N GLU A 50 -3.53 -1.51 1.11
CA GLU A 50 -3.56 -2.32 -0.12
C GLU A 50 -2.83 -3.65 0.06
N GLU A 51 -1.59 -3.63 0.57
CA GLU A 51 -0.80 -4.84 0.83
C GLU A 51 -1.54 -5.78 1.81
N PHE A 52 -2.14 -5.22 2.87
CA PHE A 52 -2.95 -5.98 3.81
C PHE A 52 -4.17 -6.62 3.12
N LEU A 53 -4.89 -5.89 2.29
CA LEU A 53 -6.04 -6.43 1.55
C LEU A 53 -5.62 -7.52 0.56
N GLU A 54 -4.50 -7.36 -0.14
CA GLU A 54 -3.97 -8.38 -1.05
C GLU A 54 -3.61 -9.67 -0.30
N ARG A 55 -2.84 -9.56 0.79
CA ARG A 55 -2.35 -10.74 1.54
C ARG A 55 -3.44 -11.46 2.32
N GLU A 56 -4.31 -10.71 2.96
CA GLU A 56 -5.26 -11.28 3.93
C GLU A 56 -6.64 -11.55 3.34
N LYS A 57 -6.98 -10.92 2.20
CA LYS A 57 -8.31 -11.05 1.58
C LYS A 57 -8.23 -11.59 0.16
N LEU A 58 -7.49 -10.93 -0.72
CA LEU A 58 -7.46 -11.26 -2.13
C LEU A 58 -6.72 -12.57 -2.41
N SER A 59 -5.74 -12.93 -1.60
CA SER A 59 -4.99 -14.20 -1.69
C SER A 59 -5.86 -15.45 -1.68
N ALA A 60 -7.03 -15.39 -1.02
CA ALA A 60 -8.01 -16.48 -1.02
C ALA A 60 -8.77 -16.62 -2.34
N TYR A 61 -8.63 -15.66 -3.27
CA TYR A 61 -9.35 -15.58 -4.54
C TYR A 61 -8.41 -15.45 -5.75
N PRO A 62 -7.52 -16.41 -6.00
CA PRO A 62 -6.48 -16.29 -7.03
C PRO A 62 -7.03 -16.13 -8.46
N LYS A 63 -8.30 -16.48 -8.68
CA LYS A 63 -8.98 -16.33 -9.99
C LYS A 63 -9.66 -14.97 -10.18
N ALA A 64 -9.67 -14.10 -9.17
CA ALA A 64 -10.34 -12.80 -9.28
C ALA A 64 -9.59 -11.84 -10.21
N HIS A 65 -8.25 -12.02 -10.35
CA HIS A 65 -7.41 -11.17 -11.20
C HIS A 65 -7.58 -9.67 -10.95
N ILE A 66 -7.68 -9.28 -9.68
CA ILE A 66 -7.81 -7.89 -9.23
C ILE A 66 -6.44 -7.37 -8.85
N VAL A 67 -6.12 -6.14 -9.25
CA VAL A 67 -4.89 -5.43 -8.92
C VAL A 67 -5.21 -4.25 -8.01
N LEU A 68 -4.48 -4.11 -6.90
CA LEU A 68 -4.45 -2.91 -6.08
C LEU A 68 -3.16 -2.18 -6.44
N LEU A 69 -3.27 -1.10 -7.21
CA LEU A 69 -2.11 -0.39 -7.74
C LEU A 69 -1.65 0.67 -6.74
N ARG A 70 -0.45 0.53 -6.23
CA ARG A 70 0.13 1.39 -5.17
C ARG A 70 0.00 2.89 -5.51
N PRO A 71 -0.18 3.76 -4.50
CA PRO A 71 -0.29 5.21 -4.69
C PRO A 71 0.85 5.80 -5.52
N SER A 72 2.08 5.36 -5.28
CA SER A 72 3.25 5.79 -6.05
C SER A 72 3.16 5.46 -7.54
N MET A 73 2.59 4.31 -7.90
CA MET A 73 2.40 3.93 -9.31
C MET A 73 1.28 4.74 -9.96
N SER A 74 0.18 4.99 -9.24
CA SER A 74 -0.88 5.88 -9.71
C SER A 74 -0.37 7.31 -9.93
N PHE A 75 0.47 7.81 -9.01
CA PHE A 75 1.14 9.09 -9.10
C PHE A 75 2.08 9.17 -10.32
N LEU A 76 2.94 8.18 -10.52
CA LEU A 76 3.81 8.11 -11.70
C LEU A 76 2.99 8.10 -12.99
N LEU A 77 1.92 7.30 -13.03
CA LEU A 77 1.04 7.23 -14.18
C LEU A 77 0.37 8.58 -14.46
N MET A 78 -0.05 9.32 -13.42
CA MET A 78 -0.65 10.64 -13.56
C MET A 78 0.35 11.67 -14.11
N ASN A 79 1.62 11.60 -13.74
CA ASN A 79 2.62 12.62 -14.05
C ASN A 79 3.46 12.29 -15.29
N THR A 80 3.45 11.06 -15.80
CA THR A 80 4.20 10.71 -17.02
C THR A 80 3.50 11.22 -18.29
N ARG A 81 4.27 11.64 -19.30
CA ARG A 81 3.74 12.03 -20.61
C ARG A 81 3.49 10.79 -21.49
N ASP A 82 4.34 9.79 -21.37
CA ASP A 82 4.26 8.53 -22.11
C ASP A 82 3.98 7.38 -21.14
N PRO A 83 2.72 6.96 -20.94
CA PRO A 83 2.39 5.87 -20.03
C PRO A 83 2.96 4.52 -20.47
N LEU A 84 3.23 4.31 -21.75
CA LEU A 84 3.81 3.06 -22.25
C LEU A 84 5.24 2.85 -21.76
N SER A 85 5.98 3.93 -21.45
CA SER A 85 7.31 3.84 -20.83
C SER A 85 7.30 3.19 -19.45
N LEU A 86 6.15 3.20 -18.75
CA LEU A 86 5.99 2.58 -17.43
C LEU A 86 5.62 1.09 -17.50
N LYS A 87 5.43 0.52 -18.68
CA LYS A 87 4.93 -0.85 -18.84
C LYS A 87 5.79 -1.91 -18.14
N SER A 88 7.10 -1.73 -18.07
CA SER A 88 8.01 -2.65 -17.38
C SER A 88 8.00 -2.53 -15.86
N ALA A 89 7.55 -1.38 -15.33
CA ALA A 89 7.45 -1.11 -13.88
C ALA A 89 6.06 -1.42 -13.30
N LEU A 90 5.06 -1.61 -14.16
CA LEU A 90 3.69 -1.88 -13.79
C LEU A 90 3.39 -3.39 -13.84
N PRO A 91 2.38 -3.87 -13.09
CA PRO A 91 1.90 -5.24 -13.21
C PRO A 91 1.44 -5.57 -14.64
N ASP A 92 1.51 -6.84 -15.03
CA ASP A 92 0.92 -7.30 -16.29
C ASP A 92 -0.62 -7.31 -16.17
N PHE A 93 -1.26 -6.45 -16.94
CA PHE A 93 -2.72 -6.31 -16.96
C PHE A 93 -3.44 -7.26 -17.92
N ALA A 94 -2.75 -8.16 -18.63
CA ALA A 94 -3.33 -9.00 -19.69
C ALA A 94 -4.54 -9.83 -19.21
N LYS A 95 -4.53 -10.26 -17.95
CA LYS A 95 -5.62 -11.05 -17.36
C LYS A 95 -6.42 -10.29 -16.30
N THR A 96 -6.08 -9.01 -16.07
CA THR A 96 -6.68 -8.22 -15.00
C THR A 96 -8.15 -7.93 -15.29
N SER A 97 -8.99 -8.19 -14.30
CA SER A 97 -10.43 -7.90 -14.34
C SER A 97 -10.74 -6.49 -13.85
N HIS A 98 -10.13 -6.10 -12.71
CA HIS A 98 -10.33 -4.81 -12.06
C HIS A 98 -9.01 -4.26 -11.52
N ILE A 99 -8.88 -2.93 -11.51
CA ILE A 99 -7.72 -2.21 -10.96
C ILE A 99 -8.23 -1.13 -10.01
N PHE A 100 -7.77 -1.16 -8.77
CA PHE A 100 -7.97 -0.08 -7.80
C PHE A 100 -6.75 0.83 -7.83
N MET A 101 -6.98 2.13 -7.84
CA MET A 101 -5.95 3.15 -7.99
C MET A 101 -6.25 4.33 -7.07
N PRO A 102 -5.52 4.53 -5.98
CA PRO A 102 -5.56 5.79 -5.23
C PRO A 102 -5.03 6.92 -6.10
N VAL A 103 -5.74 8.04 -6.16
CA VAL A 103 -5.40 9.21 -6.94
C VAL A 103 -5.17 10.39 -6.02
N ASN A 104 -3.98 11.01 -6.13
CA ASN A 104 -3.61 12.23 -5.42
C ASN A 104 -3.56 13.40 -6.42
N ASP A 105 -3.82 14.63 -5.97
CA ASP A 105 -3.81 15.83 -6.80
C ASP A 105 -2.41 16.45 -7.00
N CYS A 106 -1.36 15.87 -6.41
CA CYS A 106 0.01 16.37 -6.56
C CYS A 106 0.51 16.21 -8.00
N ARG A 107 1.01 17.33 -8.55
CA ARG A 107 1.61 17.37 -9.89
C ARG A 107 3.12 17.63 -9.89
N GLN A 108 3.70 17.82 -8.72
CA GLN A 108 5.11 18.11 -8.54
C GLN A 108 5.84 16.80 -8.20
N VAL A 109 6.62 16.29 -9.14
CA VAL A 109 7.33 15.00 -8.99
C VAL A 109 8.57 15.08 -8.09
N ASP A 110 9.02 16.28 -7.81
CA ASP A 110 10.20 16.61 -7.00
C ASP A 110 9.87 17.00 -5.55
N VAL A 111 8.58 17.03 -5.21
CA VAL A 111 8.10 17.33 -3.85
C VAL A 111 7.63 16.03 -3.20
N ALA A 112 8.33 15.61 -2.15
CA ALA A 112 7.88 14.53 -1.29
C ALA A 112 6.59 14.95 -0.56
N GLU A 113 5.64 14.02 -0.40
CA GLU A 113 4.37 14.23 0.33
C GLU A 113 3.56 15.45 -0.17
N GLY A 114 3.60 15.68 -1.50
CA GLY A 114 2.82 16.74 -2.13
C GLY A 114 1.34 16.36 -2.28
N GLY A 115 0.56 17.39 -2.68
CA GLY A 115 -0.88 17.28 -2.88
C GLY A 115 -1.70 17.61 -1.64
N SER A 116 -3.00 17.68 -1.84
CA SER A 116 -3.96 18.11 -0.82
C SER A 116 -5.18 17.21 -0.69
N HIS A 117 -5.33 16.22 -1.60
CA HIS A 117 -6.51 15.37 -1.61
C HIS A 117 -6.26 13.98 -2.22
N TRP A 118 -6.91 12.98 -1.63
CA TRP A 118 -6.96 11.61 -2.11
C TRP A 118 -8.36 11.23 -2.59
N SER A 119 -8.45 10.54 -3.73
CA SER A 119 -9.66 9.92 -4.24
C SER A 119 -9.38 8.50 -4.75
N LEU A 120 -10.42 7.73 -5.06
CA LEU A 120 -10.28 6.35 -5.54
C LEU A 120 -10.79 6.22 -6.97
N LEU A 121 -9.98 5.67 -7.86
CA LEU A 121 -10.38 5.21 -9.19
C LEU A 121 -10.44 3.69 -9.21
N LEU A 122 -11.60 3.13 -9.57
CA LEU A 122 -11.80 1.70 -9.81
C LEU A 122 -12.03 1.47 -11.30
N VAL A 123 -11.13 0.75 -11.94
CA VAL A 123 -11.24 0.39 -13.36
C VAL A 123 -11.78 -1.02 -13.48
N SER A 124 -12.93 -1.20 -14.12
CA SER A 124 -13.40 -2.49 -14.62
C SER A 124 -12.86 -2.68 -16.05
N VAL A 125 -11.82 -3.51 -16.19
CA VAL A 125 -11.20 -3.80 -17.48
C VAL A 125 -12.13 -4.62 -18.36
N ILE A 126 -12.94 -5.48 -17.73
CA ILE A 126 -13.91 -6.32 -18.44
C ILE A 126 -15.08 -5.52 -19.02
N ASP A 127 -15.56 -4.50 -18.30
CA ASP A 127 -16.68 -3.66 -18.74
C ASP A 127 -16.22 -2.41 -19.51
N GLY A 128 -14.91 -2.10 -19.53
CA GLY A 128 -14.39 -0.90 -20.16
C GLY A 128 -14.82 0.40 -19.47
N VAL A 129 -14.92 0.39 -18.13
CA VAL A 129 -15.41 1.54 -17.34
C VAL A 129 -14.45 1.85 -16.21
N ALA A 130 -14.22 3.14 -15.98
CA ALA A 130 -13.47 3.68 -14.84
C ALA A 130 -14.44 4.47 -13.94
N PHE A 131 -14.65 3.99 -12.72
CA PHE A 131 -15.48 4.61 -11.70
C PHE A 131 -14.63 5.44 -10.75
N HIS A 132 -14.96 6.70 -10.58
CA HIS A 132 -14.26 7.61 -9.69
C HIS A 132 -15.12 7.90 -8.45
N TYR A 133 -14.51 7.70 -7.28
CA TYR A 133 -15.10 7.96 -5.96
C TYR A 133 -14.30 9.07 -5.29
N ASP A 134 -14.97 10.16 -4.95
CA ASP A 134 -14.37 11.33 -4.34
C ASP A 134 -15.19 11.80 -3.14
N SER A 135 -14.55 11.91 -2.00
CA SER A 135 -15.19 12.32 -0.75
C SER A 135 -15.27 13.83 -0.53
N MET A 136 -14.81 14.63 -1.51
CA MET A 136 -14.85 16.11 -1.49
C MET A 136 -15.51 16.67 -2.76
N GLY A 137 -16.70 16.20 -3.10
CA GLY A 137 -17.50 16.79 -4.17
C GLY A 137 -16.87 16.72 -5.56
N GLY A 138 -15.95 15.80 -5.80
CA GLY A 138 -15.28 15.65 -7.09
C GLY A 138 -14.06 16.54 -7.29
N HIS A 139 -13.38 16.90 -6.21
CA HIS A 139 -12.15 17.71 -6.23
C HIS A 139 -11.09 17.14 -7.19
N ASN A 140 -10.89 15.82 -7.20
CA ASN A 140 -9.91 15.11 -8.03
C ASN A 140 -10.48 14.58 -9.38
N VAL A 141 -11.63 15.05 -9.85
CA VAL A 141 -12.23 14.54 -11.11
C VAL A 141 -11.27 14.71 -12.30
N HIS A 142 -10.52 15.83 -12.33
CA HIS A 142 -9.57 16.07 -13.41
C HIS A 142 -8.40 15.08 -13.36
N GLU A 143 -7.80 14.88 -12.21
CA GLU A 143 -6.68 13.99 -11.96
C GLU A 143 -7.07 12.53 -12.24
N ALA A 144 -8.21 12.11 -11.74
CA ALA A 144 -8.75 10.77 -11.97
C ALA A 144 -9.04 10.54 -13.47
N ARG A 145 -9.51 11.54 -14.19
CA ARG A 145 -9.71 11.46 -15.66
C ARG A 145 -8.39 11.31 -16.40
N VAL A 146 -7.34 12.04 -15.98
CA VAL A 146 -5.99 11.89 -16.55
C VAL A 146 -5.47 10.49 -16.33
N VAL A 147 -5.55 9.96 -15.09
CA VAL A 147 -5.13 8.59 -14.75
C VAL A 147 -5.93 7.58 -15.56
N SER A 148 -7.26 7.74 -15.66
CA SER A 148 -8.14 6.88 -16.46
C SER A 148 -7.75 6.84 -17.95
N THR A 149 -7.39 7.98 -18.51
CA THR A 149 -6.93 8.06 -19.91
C THR A 149 -5.61 7.31 -20.11
N ARG A 150 -4.69 7.44 -19.19
CA ARG A 150 -3.37 6.81 -19.28
C ARG A 150 -3.39 5.30 -19.04
N ILE A 151 -4.20 4.83 -18.08
CA ILE A 151 -4.40 3.38 -17.91
C ILE A 151 -5.11 2.77 -19.11
N SER A 152 -6.05 3.49 -19.75
CA SER A 152 -6.69 3.10 -21.01
C SER A 152 -5.67 2.87 -22.13
N GLN A 153 -4.65 3.73 -22.25
CA GLN A 153 -3.54 3.56 -23.22
C GLN A 153 -2.72 2.31 -22.93
N LEU A 154 -2.38 2.06 -21.65
CA LEU A 154 -1.64 0.86 -21.23
C LEU A 154 -2.43 -0.44 -21.50
N LEU A 155 -3.74 -0.40 -21.28
CA LEU A 155 -4.63 -1.52 -21.55
C LEU A 155 -4.90 -1.74 -23.04
N GLY A 156 -4.62 -0.74 -23.88
CA GLY A 156 -4.96 -0.74 -25.30
C GLY A 156 -6.48 -0.80 -25.55
N LYS A 157 -7.29 -0.35 -24.58
CA LYS A 157 -8.76 -0.39 -24.63
C LYS A 157 -9.35 0.94 -24.16
N PRO A 158 -10.41 1.46 -24.82
CA PRO A 158 -11.09 2.65 -24.36
C PRO A 158 -11.80 2.40 -23.03
N LEU A 159 -11.75 3.37 -22.13
CA LEU A 159 -12.46 3.35 -20.86
C LEU A 159 -13.48 4.49 -20.82
N LYS A 160 -14.72 4.17 -20.46
CA LYS A 160 -15.74 5.16 -20.13
C LYS A 160 -15.50 5.66 -18.70
N PHE A 161 -15.13 6.91 -18.53
CA PHE A 161 -14.98 7.53 -17.21
C PHE A 161 -16.35 7.93 -16.63
N ILE A 162 -16.62 7.52 -15.40
CA ILE A 162 -17.85 7.88 -14.65
C ILE A 162 -17.43 8.43 -13.29
N ASN A 163 -17.74 9.72 -13.05
CA ASN A 163 -17.66 10.28 -11.71
C ASN A 163 -18.92 9.90 -10.95
N LEU A 164 -18.78 9.25 -9.78
CA LEU A 164 -19.91 8.81 -8.96
C LEU A 164 -20.28 9.92 -7.97
N GLU A 165 -21.31 10.69 -8.31
CA GLU A 165 -21.82 11.81 -7.50
C GLU A 165 -22.43 11.34 -6.16
N ASP A 166 -22.74 10.05 -6.04
CA ASP A 166 -23.26 9.44 -4.82
C ASP A 166 -22.16 8.86 -3.91
N SER A 167 -20.92 9.23 -4.13
CA SER A 167 -19.80 8.90 -3.24
C SER A 167 -20.03 9.50 -1.85
N PRO A 168 -19.79 8.74 -0.77
CA PRO A 168 -19.86 9.28 0.59
C PRO A 168 -18.93 10.48 0.75
N GLN A 169 -19.43 11.53 1.39
CA GLN A 169 -18.70 12.78 1.58
C GLN A 169 -18.10 12.86 2.98
N GLN A 170 -16.84 13.31 3.07
CA GLN A 170 -16.16 13.55 4.35
C GLN A 170 -16.65 14.84 5.02
N GLU A 171 -16.60 14.85 6.36
CA GLU A 171 -17.05 15.98 7.17
C GLU A 171 -15.91 16.92 7.58
N ASN A 172 -14.65 16.54 7.32
CA ASN A 172 -13.46 17.32 7.67
C ASN A 172 -12.44 17.32 6.53
N GLY A 173 -11.35 18.07 6.67
CA GLY A 173 -10.31 18.18 5.64
C GLY A 173 -9.27 17.04 5.61
N MET A 174 -9.34 16.04 6.51
CA MET A 174 -8.23 15.11 6.75
C MET A 174 -8.54 13.64 6.39
N ASP A 175 -9.81 13.27 6.21
CA ASP A 175 -10.21 11.86 6.11
C ASP A 175 -10.21 11.28 4.69
N CYS A 176 -9.84 12.05 3.67
CA CYS A 176 -9.88 11.61 2.28
C CYS A 176 -9.15 10.26 2.04
N GLY A 177 -7.94 10.10 2.57
CA GLY A 177 -7.20 8.84 2.48
C GLY A 177 -7.88 7.68 3.21
N VAL A 178 -8.57 7.96 4.33
CA VAL A 178 -9.38 6.97 5.05
C VAL A 178 -10.56 6.52 4.18
N TYR A 179 -11.24 7.45 3.54
CA TYR A 179 -12.33 7.15 2.60
C TYR A 179 -11.84 6.27 1.45
N VAL A 180 -10.67 6.58 0.86
CA VAL A 180 -10.05 5.72 -0.17
C VAL A 180 -9.88 4.29 0.33
N CYS A 181 -9.29 4.10 1.50
CA CYS A 181 -9.04 2.77 2.09
C CYS A 181 -10.33 2.00 2.39
N LEU A 182 -11.32 2.66 2.99
CA LEU A 182 -12.58 2.01 3.37
C LEU A 182 -13.47 1.71 2.18
N LEU A 183 -13.53 2.61 1.18
CA LEU A 183 -14.24 2.36 -0.07
C LEU A 183 -13.58 1.24 -0.87
N MET A 184 -12.25 1.22 -0.96
CA MET A 184 -11.51 0.13 -1.59
C MET A 184 -11.83 -1.21 -0.93
N GLN A 185 -11.75 -1.29 0.41
CA GLN A 185 -12.11 -2.50 1.15
C GLN A 185 -13.55 -2.92 0.90
N HIS A 186 -14.50 -1.98 0.94
CA HIS A 186 -15.91 -2.28 0.71
C HIS A 186 -16.17 -2.81 -0.71
N LEU A 187 -15.65 -2.11 -1.73
CA LEU A 187 -15.80 -2.50 -3.13
C LEU A 187 -15.15 -3.85 -3.40
N LEU A 188 -13.93 -4.06 -2.90
CA LEU A 188 -13.23 -5.33 -3.05
C LEU A 188 -14.00 -6.47 -2.39
N ILE A 189 -14.25 -6.37 -1.08
CA ILE A 189 -14.73 -7.52 -0.28
C ILE A 189 -16.24 -7.71 -0.42
N GLN A 190 -17.02 -6.63 -0.36
CA GLN A 190 -18.48 -6.75 -0.30
C GLN A 190 -19.15 -6.75 -1.67
N ARG A 191 -18.45 -6.25 -2.71
CA ARG A 191 -18.97 -6.19 -4.07
C ARG A 191 -18.28 -7.23 -4.96
N LEU A 192 -16.99 -7.06 -5.26
CA LEU A 192 -16.31 -7.87 -6.27
C LEU A 192 -16.06 -9.32 -5.83
N LEU A 193 -15.53 -9.56 -4.62
CA LEU A 193 -15.20 -10.92 -4.18
C LEU A 193 -16.42 -11.77 -3.77
N LYS A 194 -17.57 -11.16 -3.54
CA LYS A 194 -18.83 -11.88 -3.27
C LYS A 194 -19.66 -12.17 -4.51
N ALA A 195 -19.37 -11.47 -5.61
CA ALA A 195 -20.13 -11.62 -6.83
C ALA A 195 -19.89 -12.96 -7.52
N GLN A 196 -20.94 -13.49 -8.13
CA GLN A 196 -20.85 -14.62 -9.05
C GLN A 196 -20.67 -14.13 -10.50
N ALA A 197 -20.21 -15.02 -11.39
CA ALA A 197 -19.82 -14.65 -12.76
C ALA A 197 -20.93 -13.97 -13.62
N HIS A 198 -22.19 -14.10 -13.21
CA HIS A 198 -23.34 -13.52 -13.94
C HIS A 198 -24.00 -12.35 -13.20
N ASP A 199 -23.46 -11.94 -12.04
CA ASP A 199 -24.07 -10.88 -11.27
C ASP A 199 -23.76 -9.52 -11.89
N LYS A 200 -24.80 -8.67 -11.96
CA LYS A 200 -24.62 -7.24 -12.24
C LYS A 200 -24.32 -6.52 -10.94
N ILE A 201 -23.07 -6.11 -10.76
CA ILE A 201 -22.62 -5.44 -9.55
C ILE A 201 -22.88 -3.94 -9.68
N SER A 202 -23.68 -3.38 -8.76
CA SER A 202 -23.82 -1.93 -8.67
C SER A 202 -22.55 -1.31 -8.09
N MET A 203 -22.03 -0.28 -8.75
CA MET A 203 -20.90 0.52 -8.27
C MET A 203 -21.36 1.80 -7.53
N SER A 204 -22.66 2.07 -7.47
CA SER A 204 -23.27 3.15 -6.70
C SER A 204 -22.98 3.00 -5.20
N MET A 205 -22.68 4.12 -4.55
CA MET A 205 -22.50 4.21 -3.09
C MET A 205 -23.67 4.86 -2.37
N ARG A 206 -24.83 4.99 -3.05
CA ARG A 206 -26.02 5.62 -2.49
C ARG A 206 -26.40 5.01 -1.14
N GLY A 207 -26.50 5.86 -0.11
CA GLY A 207 -26.85 5.46 1.25
C GLY A 207 -25.74 4.72 2.00
N LYS A 208 -24.51 4.68 1.45
CA LYS A 208 -23.36 4.15 2.16
C LYS A 208 -22.75 5.22 3.04
N GLU A 209 -22.73 4.98 4.33
CA GLU A 209 -22.00 5.79 5.31
C GLU A 209 -20.60 5.24 5.51
N VAL A 210 -19.63 6.13 5.77
CA VAL A 210 -18.25 5.81 6.06
C VAL A 210 -17.92 6.33 7.45
N ASP A 211 -17.67 5.41 8.38
CA ASP A 211 -17.14 5.74 9.71
C ASP A 211 -15.62 5.91 9.64
N ALA A 212 -15.17 7.12 9.32
CA ALA A 212 -13.74 7.41 9.18
C ALA A 212 -12.99 7.24 10.51
N HIS A 213 -13.60 7.63 11.65
CA HIS A 213 -12.98 7.47 12.96
C HIS A 213 -12.80 5.99 13.34
N GLY A 214 -13.83 5.18 13.15
CA GLY A 214 -13.74 3.72 13.31
C GLY A 214 -12.73 3.10 12.35
N GLY A 215 -12.65 3.61 11.12
CA GLY A 215 -11.67 3.20 10.10
C GLY A 215 -10.23 3.42 10.55
N ARG A 216 -9.90 4.60 11.07
CA ARG A 216 -8.56 4.91 11.63
C ARG A 216 -8.21 3.96 12.77
N LYS A 217 -9.14 3.70 13.69
CA LYS A 217 -8.95 2.71 14.77
C LYS A 217 -8.75 1.29 14.26
N GLN A 218 -9.50 0.89 13.24
CA GLN A 218 -9.34 -0.41 12.61
C GLN A 218 -7.95 -0.57 11.98
N MET A 219 -7.48 0.44 11.23
CA MET A 219 -6.14 0.43 10.62
C MET A 219 -5.04 0.33 11.66
N LEU A 220 -5.07 1.15 12.71
CA LEU A 220 -4.12 1.08 13.83
C LEU A 220 -4.10 -0.30 14.48
N LYS A 221 -5.27 -0.90 14.74
CA LYS A 221 -5.38 -2.24 15.31
C LYS A 221 -4.74 -3.31 14.42
N VAL A 222 -4.94 -3.20 13.09
CA VAL A 222 -4.33 -4.12 12.12
C VAL A 222 -2.81 -3.95 12.11
N ILE A 223 -2.31 -2.73 12.03
CA ILE A 223 -0.87 -2.41 12.02
C ILE A 223 -0.20 -2.97 13.29
N ASP A 224 -0.76 -2.70 14.46
CA ASP A 224 -0.25 -3.20 15.74
C ASP A 224 -0.24 -4.73 15.82
N ALA A 225 -1.28 -5.38 15.29
CA ALA A 225 -1.34 -6.84 15.25
C ALA A 225 -0.23 -7.41 14.36
N ARG A 226 0.03 -6.84 13.18
CA ARG A 226 1.11 -7.27 12.28
C ARG A 226 2.49 -7.02 12.89
N ARG A 227 2.70 -5.88 13.55
CA ARG A 227 3.94 -5.59 14.27
C ARG A 227 4.24 -6.64 15.33
N LYS A 228 3.28 -6.92 16.22
CA LYS A 228 3.40 -7.92 17.28
C LYS A 228 3.66 -9.32 16.72
N GLU A 229 3.05 -9.66 15.59
CA GLU A 229 3.29 -10.94 14.91
C GLU A 229 4.74 -11.03 14.38
N GLY A 230 5.23 -9.97 13.74
CA GLY A 230 6.62 -9.88 13.27
C GLY A 230 7.63 -10.01 14.41
N GLU A 231 7.41 -9.33 15.53
CA GLU A 231 8.25 -9.42 16.73
C GLU A 231 8.30 -10.85 17.30
N ARG A 232 7.14 -11.53 17.39
CA ARG A 232 7.08 -12.94 17.85
C ARG A 232 7.83 -13.88 16.92
N ARG A 233 7.75 -13.70 15.61
CA ARG A 233 8.49 -14.52 14.64
C ARG A 233 10.01 -14.34 14.79
N ARG A 234 10.49 -13.10 14.96
CA ARG A 234 11.91 -12.80 15.22
C ARG A 234 12.40 -13.43 16.53
N SER A 235 11.64 -13.32 17.61
CA SER A 235 12.00 -13.91 18.91
C SER A 235 12.12 -15.44 18.83
N ARG A 236 11.28 -16.12 18.06
CA ARG A 236 11.35 -17.58 17.87
C ARG A 236 12.56 -18.02 17.04
N SER A 237 12.97 -17.22 16.05
CA SER A 237 14.14 -17.52 15.21
C SER A 237 15.48 -17.32 15.94
N HIS A 238 15.49 -16.58 17.05
CA HIS A 238 16.67 -16.34 17.89
C HIS A 238 16.75 -17.25 19.13
N SER A 239 15.77 -18.13 19.35
CA SER A 239 15.85 -19.12 20.44
C SER A 239 16.83 -20.22 20.04
N PRO A 240 17.92 -20.47 20.80
CA PRO A 240 18.80 -21.59 20.53
C PRO A 240 18.03 -22.90 20.71
N HIS A 241 18.13 -23.82 19.76
CA HIS A 241 17.61 -25.16 19.92
C HIS A 241 18.23 -25.81 21.19
N PRO A 242 17.46 -26.24 22.18
CA PRO A 242 18.00 -27.06 23.24
C PRO A 242 18.16 -28.49 22.72
N GLY A 243 19.40 -28.88 22.49
CA GLY A 243 19.72 -30.31 22.36
C GLY A 243 20.37 -30.73 21.06
N SER A 244 21.69 -30.58 20.98
CA SER A 244 22.54 -31.64 20.43
C SER A 244 23.97 -31.39 20.91
N MET A 245 24.31 -31.91 22.08
CA MET A 245 25.70 -32.22 22.40
C MET A 245 26.09 -33.44 21.59
N SER A 246 26.87 -33.23 20.53
CA SER A 246 27.76 -34.28 20.01
C SER A 246 29.09 -33.61 19.70
N HIS A 247 30.05 -33.93 20.54
CA HIS A 247 31.48 -33.67 20.29
C HIS A 247 31.88 -34.40 19.00
N GLN A 248 32.22 -33.65 17.98
CA GLN A 248 33.15 -34.15 16.96
C GLN A 248 34.15 -33.02 16.62
N HIS A 249 35.39 -33.27 17.00
CA HIS A 249 36.55 -32.55 16.51
C HIS A 249 36.63 -32.71 14.99
N SER A 250 36.36 -31.66 14.27
CA SER A 250 36.66 -31.55 12.85
C SER A 250 37.84 -30.60 12.68
N LYS A 251 38.97 -31.16 12.26
CA LYS A 251 40.20 -30.43 11.91
C LYS A 251 39.89 -29.48 10.74
N SER A 252 40.18 -28.20 10.98
CA SER A 252 40.17 -27.16 9.95
C SER A 252 41.16 -27.52 8.84
N ARG A 253 40.66 -27.73 7.61
CA ARG A 253 41.47 -27.76 6.40
C ARG A 253 41.27 -26.42 5.68
N SER A 254 42.36 -25.68 5.52
CA SER A 254 42.41 -24.48 4.69
C SER A 254 42.17 -24.82 3.21
N PRO A 255 41.46 -23.98 2.46
CA PRO A 255 41.26 -24.21 1.03
C PRO A 255 42.59 -24.07 0.27
N PRO A 256 42.79 -24.82 -0.84
CA PRO A 256 44.04 -24.76 -1.63
C PRO A 256 44.16 -23.39 -2.31
N ARG A 257 45.38 -22.85 -2.33
CA ARG A 257 45.74 -21.63 -3.07
C ARG A 257 45.90 -22.01 -4.57
N ILE A 258 45.28 -21.24 -5.47
CA ILE A 258 45.52 -21.33 -6.89
C ILE A 258 46.86 -20.67 -7.17
N GLY A 259 47.81 -21.43 -7.68
CA GLY A 259 49.10 -20.92 -8.17
C GLY A 259 48.94 -20.23 -9.51
N VAL A 260 49.51 -19.05 -9.64
CA VAL A 260 49.69 -18.37 -10.95
C VAL A 260 50.93 -18.99 -11.55
N GLU A 261 50.76 -19.70 -12.70
CA GLU A 261 51.89 -20.09 -13.55
C GLU A 261 52.34 -18.86 -14.34
N ASN A 262 53.64 -18.51 -14.14
CA ASN A 262 54.34 -17.56 -15.02
C ASN A 262 54.70 -18.29 -16.30
N GLU A 263 54.19 -17.80 -17.40
CA GLU A 263 54.76 -18.11 -18.73
C GLU A 263 55.94 -17.15 -18.96
N ASP A 264 57.14 -17.70 -18.86
CA ASP A 264 58.35 -17.22 -19.53
C ASP A 264 58.84 -18.37 -20.37
N ASP A 265 58.69 -18.24 -21.71
CA ASP A 265 59.66 -18.42 -22.81
C ASP A 265 58.97 -18.36 -24.18
#